data_f2620b0632ae62e8c6d8da81e221073a
#
_entry.id   f2620b0632ae62e8c6d8da81e221073a
#
_cell.length_a   1.000
_cell.length_b   1.000
_cell.length_c   1.000
_cell.angle_alpha   90.00
_cell.angle_beta   90.00
_cell.angle_gamma   90.00
#
_symmetry.space_group_name_H-M   'P 1'
#
loop_
_entity.id
_entity.type
_entity.pdbx_description
1 polymer ?
#
loop_
_entity_poly.entity_id
_entity_poly.type
_entity_poly.pdbx_seq_one_letter_code
_entity_poly.pdbx_strand_id
1 'polypeptide(L)'
;MQVPILKQGNYLIASVQSALSDDDLRLLRADLSDRVGRFRSTGVIIDVTALDVIDSFATRTLQSVAQMLKLRGAYTVIVGIRPDVAFVMVQLGLTLADVGAALDLEEALAHLNLRRRNLHEHRVMHIGEAGGGSRAAGAPSPPPRSRAHRRRDKDEQPRSGHASPRSVEHGR
;
A
#
# COMPACT_ATOMS: atom_id res chain seq x y z
N MET A 1 -26.07 12.34 -0.18
CA MET A 1 -25.73 13.38 -1.20
C MET A 1 -24.57 12.85 -2.04
N GLN A 2 -24.57 12.99 -3.36
CA GLN A 2 -23.46 12.49 -4.18
C GLN A 2 -22.36 13.54 -4.25
N VAL A 3 -21.14 13.16 -3.83
CA VAL A 3 -19.97 14.05 -3.92
C VAL A 3 -19.54 14.17 -5.39
N PRO A 4 -19.43 15.39 -5.95
CA PRO A 4 -18.93 15.55 -7.30
C PRO A 4 -17.45 15.14 -7.41
N ILE A 5 -17.16 14.28 -8.39
CA ILE A 5 -15.82 13.81 -8.67
C ILE A 5 -15.43 14.19 -10.09
N LEU A 6 -14.45 15.05 -10.24
CA LEU A 6 -13.90 15.51 -11.50
C LEU A 6 -12.61 14.74 -11.85
N LYS A 7 -12.42 14.45 -13.13
CA LYS A 7 -11.15 13.88 -13.63
C LYS A 7 -10.30 14.98 -14.24
N GLN A 8 -9.06 15.12 -13.76
CA GLN A 8 -8.07 16.06 -14.29
C GLN A 8 -6.77 15.32 -14.59
N GLY A 9 -6.50 15.06 -15.86
CA GLY A 9 -5.34 14.28 -16.27
C GLY A 9 -5.34 12.88 -15.63
N ASN A 10 -4.31 12.58 -14.84
CA ASN A 10 -4.16 11.31 -14.12
C ASN A 10 -4.70 11.37 -12.67
N TYR A 11 -5.42 12.42 -12.32
CA TYR A 11 -5.92 12.66 -10.97
C TYR A 11 -7.44 12.73 -10.96
N LEU A 12 -8.03 12.39 -9.81
CA LEU A 12 -9.43 12.63 -9.49
C LEU A 12 -9.51 13.70 -8.40
N ILE A 13 -10.48 14.57 -8.51
CA ILE A 13 -10.76 15.63 -7.54
C ILE A 13 -12.17 15.43 -7.04
N ALA A 14 -12.33 15.13 -5.77
CA ALA A 14 -13.62 14.99 -5.09
C ALA A 14 -13.83 16.22 -4.21
N SER A 15 -14.88 17.02 -4.47
CA SER A 15 -15.19 18.24 -3.71
C SER A 15 -16.32 17.98 -2.74
N VAL A 16 -16.02 17.95 -1.45
CA VAL A 16 -16.98 17.78 -0.37
C VAL A 16 -17.53 19.14 0.03
N GLN A 17 -18.80 19.40 -0.29
CA GLN A 17 -19.42 20.72 -0.15
C GLN A 17 -20.23 20.89 1.14
N SER A 18 -20.51 19.81 1.86
CA SER A 18 -21.23 19.84 3.13
C SER A 18 -20.88 18.60 3.97
N ALA A 19 -21.28 18.62 5.24
CA ALA A 19 -21.11 17.45 6.10
C ALA A 19 -21.70 16.21 5.44
N LEU A 20 -20.92 15.13 5.45
CA LEU A 20 -21.30 13.86 4.82
C LEU A 20 -21.90 12.95 5.89
N SER A 21 -23.04 12.34 5.56
CA SER A 21 -23.56 11.22 6.34
C SER A 21 -22.70 9.95 6.13
N ASP A 22 -22.91 8.96 6.99
CA ASP A 22 -22.24 7.67 6.86
C ASP A 22 -22.47 7.02 5.49
N ASP A 23 -23.68 7.17 4.94
CA ASP A 23 -24.03 6.64 3.62
C ASP A 23 -23.34 7.43 2.49
N ASP A 24 -23.23 8.75 2.61
CA ASP A 24 -22.49 9.56 1.66
C ASP A 24 -21.01 9.19 1.62
N LEU A 25 -20.41 8.92 2.79
CA LEU A 25 -19.02 8.47 2.89
C LEU A 25 -18.80 7.08 2.30
N ARG A 26 -19.77 6.16 2.45
CA ARG A 26 -19.73 4.85 1.81
C ARG A 26 -19.84 4.96 0.28
N LEU A 27 -20.72 5.82 -0.21
CA LEU A 27 -20.87 6.10 -1.64
C LEU A 27 -19.61 6.73 -2.21
N LEU A 28 -19.04 7.74 -1.55
CA LEU A 28 -17.79 8.38 -1.94
C LEU A 28 -16.65 7.35 -2.07
N ARG A 29 -16.54 6.44 -1.10
CA ARG A 29 -15.56 5.35 -1.12
C ARG A 29 -15.74 4.45 -2.34
N ALA A 30 -16.97 4.03 -2.63
CA ALA A 30 -17.28 3.17 -3.76
C ALA A 30 -16.98 3.87 -5.10
N ASP A 31 -17.42 5.12 -5.24
CA ASP A 31 -17.23 5.91 -6.46
C ASP A 31 -15.74 6.19 -6.73
N LEU A 32 -14.96 6.57 -5.72
CA LEU A 32 -13.53 6.78 -5.87
C LEU A 32 -12.80 5.49 -6.24
N SER A 33 -13.16 4.38 -5.59
CA SER A 33 -12.58 3.07 -5.91
C SER A 33 -12.83 2.68 -7.36
N ASP A 34 -14.07 2.78 -7.83
CA ASP A 34 -14.44 2.46 -9.22
C ASP A 34 -13.67 3.35 -10.22
N ARG A 35 -13.73 4.67 -10.01
CA ARG A 35 -13.10 5.64 -10.93
C ARG A 35 -11.58 5.53 -10.96
N VAL A 36 -10.91 5.27 -9.83
CA VAL A 36 -9.46 5.02 -9.81
C VAL A 36 -9.12 3.81 -10.67
N GLY A 37 -9.87 2.71 -10.54
CA GLY A 37 -9.68 1.54 -11.39
C GLY A 37 -9.95 1.80 -12.86
N ARG A 38 -11.08 2.43 -13.17
CA ARG A 38 -11.54 2.70 -14.54
C ARG A 38 -10.60 3.65 -15.29
N PHE A 39 -10.15 4.72 -14.63
CA PHE A 39 -9.30 5.75 -15.25
C PHE A 39 -7.81 5.53 -15.01
N ARG A 40 -7.43 4.49 -14.25
CA ARG A 40 -6.04 4.24 -13.83
C ARG A 40 -5.39 5.49 -13.21
N SER A 41 -6.17 6.19 -12.39
CA SER A 41 -5.71 7.41 -11.75
C SER A 41 -4.61 7.11 -10.74
N THR A 42 -3.57 7.94 -10.72
CA THR A 42 -2.41 7.78 -9.84
C THR A 42 -2.49 8.65 -8.58
N GLY A 43 -3.47 9.55 -8.54
CA GLY A 43 -3.71 10.39 -7.37
C GLY A 43 -5.17 10.80 -7.25
N VAL A 44 -5.58 11.06 -6.02
CA VAL A 44 -6.91 11.54 -5.64
C VAL A 44 -6.74 12.73 -4.73
N ILE A 45 -7.43 13.83 -5.03
CA ILE A 45 -7.54 15.00 -4.18
C ILE A 45 -8.93 15.03 -3.58
N ILE A 46 -9.02 15.15 -2.27
CA ILE A 46 -10.29 15.31 -1.56
C ILE A 46 -10.31 16.72 -0.98
N ASP A 47 -11.13 17.58 -1.56
CA ASP A 47 -11.29 18.95 -1.14
C ASP A 47 -12.38 19.02 -0.05
N VAL A 48 -11.97 19.43 1.14
CA VAL A 48 -12.82 19.58 2.33
C VAL A 48 -12.94 21.03 2.78
N THR A 49 -12.56 21.98 1.93
CA THR A 49 -12.54 23.43 2.26
C THR A 49 -13.92 23.94 2.74
N ALA A 50 -14.99 23.38 2.20
CA ALA A 50 -16.35 23.76 2.57
C ALA A 50 -16.86 23.09 3.86
N LEU A 51 -16.05 22.24 4.52
CA LEU A 51 -16.45 21.60 5.76
C LEU A 51 -16.03 22.43 6.98
N ASP A 52 -17.01 22.81 7.77
CA ASP A 52 -16.77 23.50 9.04
C ASP A 52 -16.38 22.55 10.16
N VAL A 53 -16.78 21.28 10.07
CA VAL A 53 -16.52 20.25 11.07
C VAL A 53 -16.21 18.92 10.36
N ILE A 54 -15.16 18.27 10.79
CA ILE A 54 -14.84 16.89 10.40
C ILE A 54 -14.83 16.07 11.70
N ASP A 55 -15.81 15.20 11.85
CA ASP A 55 -15.90 14.34 13.03
C ASP A 55 -14.93 13.14 12.96
N SER A 56 -14.86 12.38 14.05
CA SER A 56 -13.96 11.23 14.15
C SER A 56 -14.34 10.09 13.19
N PHE A 57 -15.63 9.97 12.85
CA PHE A 57 -16.09 8.95 11.91
C PHE A 57 -15.67 9.32 10.48
N ALA A 58 -15.90 10.57 10.05
CA ALA A 58 -15.48 11.09 8.76
C ALA A 58 -13.95 10.96 8.60
N THR A 59 -13.17 11.33 9.62
CA THR A 59 -11.71 11.20 9.59
C THR A 59 -11.25 9.76 9.39
N ARG A 60 -11.78 8.81 10.15
CA ARG A 60 -11.44 7.38 10.03
C ARG A 60 -11.88 6.82 8.67
N THR A 61 -13.01 7.26 8.16
CA THR A 61 -13.51 6.83 6.85
C THR A 61 -12.62 7.36 5.73
N LEU A 62 -12.24 8.65 5.77
CA LEU A 62 -11.31 9.23 4.80
C LEU A 62 -9.93 8.54 4.84
N GLN A 63 -9.45 8.19 6.03
CA GLN A 63 -8.21 7.41 6.19
C GLN A 63 -8.33 6.01 5.56
N SER A 64 -9.44 5.32 5.82
CA SER A 64 -9.71 4.00 5.21
C SER A 64 -9.82 4.07 3.69
N VAL A 65 -10.47 5.12 3.17
CA VAL A 65 -10.54 5.39 1.72
C VAL A 65 -9.14 5.58 1.14
N ALA A 66 -8.31 6.41 1.77
CA ALA A 66 -6.95 6.67 1.30
C ALA A 66 -6.08 5.42 1.30
N GLN A 67 -6.17 4.58 2.33
CA GLN A 67 -5.46 3.30 2.40
C GLN A 67 -5.90 2.35 1.27
N MET A 68 -7.21 2.24 1.04
CA MET A 68 -7.74 1.44 -0.06
C MET A 68 -7.27 1.93 -1.43
N LEU A 69 -7.28 3.25 -1.66
CA LEU A 69 -6.83 3.86 -2.91
C LEU A 69 -5.32 3.67 -3.11
N LYS A 70 -4.53 3.72 -2.04
CA LYS A 70 -3.08 3.45 -2.05
C LYS A 70 -2.80 2.02 -2.52
N LEU A 71 -3.55 1.02 -2.05
CA LEU A 71 -3.44 -0.37 -2.52
C LEU A 71 -3.80 -0.52 -4.01
N ARG A 72 -4.57 0.40 -4.55
CA ARG A 72 -4.90 0.48 -5.98
C ARG A 72 -3.95 1.35 -6.80
N GLY A 73 -2.87 1.84 -6.17
CA GLY A 73 -1.83 2.63 -6.82
C GLY A 73 -2.12 4.13 -6.89
N ALA A 74 -3.15 4.63 -6.22
CA ALA A 74 -3.49 6.04 -6.16
C ALA A 74 -3.11 6.65 -4.80
N TYR A 75 -2.37 7.75 -4.81
CA TYR A 75 -2.05 8.49 -3.59
C TYR A 75 -3.10 9.55 -3.30
N THR A 76 -3.51 9.68 -2.04
CA THR A 76 -4.55 10.63 -1.64
C THR A 76 -3.95 11.86 -0.99
N VAL A 77 -4.43 13.04 -1.39
CA VAL A 77 -4.13 14.34 -0.76
C VAL A 77 -5.45 14.97 -0.33
N ILE A 78 -5.52 15.45 0.89
CA ILE A 78 -6.67 16.22 1.39
C ILE A 78 -6.29 17.69 1.37
N VAL A 79 -7.18 18.55 0.86
CA VAL A 79 -6.96 19.99 0.80
C VAL A 79 -8.03 20.72 1.59
N GLY A 80 -7.65 21.90 2.12
CA GLY A 80 -8.57 22.81 2.77
C GLY A 80 -8.97 22.41 4.19
N ILE A 81 -8.13 21.64 4.90
CA ILE A 81 -8.36 21.38 6.33
C ILE A 81 -8.14 22.68 7.08
N ARG A 82 -9.18 23.17 7.72
CA ARG A 82 -9.12 24.42 8.52
C ARG A 82 -8.26 24.24 9.76
N PRO A 83 -7.57 25.27 10.25
CA PRO A 83 -6.68 25.16 11.41
C PRO A 83 -7.37 24.67 12.68
N ASP A 84 -8.61 25.11 12.93
CA ASP A 84 -9.43 24.67 14.05
C ASP A 84 -9.77 23.18 13.98
N VAL A 85 -10.12 22.70 12.80
CA VAL A 85 -10.36 21.25 12.53
C VAL A 85 -9.07 20.46 12.72
N ALA A 86 -7.96 20.91 12.16
CA ALA A 86 -6.65 20.26 12.31
C ALA A 86 -6.24 20.13 13.78
N PHE A 87 -6.45 21.20 14.56
CA PHE A 87 -6.16 21.20 16.00
C PHE A 87 -6.97 20.14 16.76
N VAL A 88 -8.28 20.06 16.51
CA VAL A 88 -9.16 19.06 17.13
C VAL A 88 -8.75 17.63 16.72
N MET A 89 -8.41 17.42 15.45
CA MET A 89 -7.93 16.12 14.97
C MET A 89 -6.69 15.65 15.74
N VAL A 90 -5.71 16.55 15.92
CA VAL A 90 -4.48 16.22 16.67
C VAL A 90 -4.78 15.91 18.13
N GLN A 91 -5.64 16.70 18.80
CA GLN A 91 -6.04 16.44 20.18
C GLN A 91 -6.76 15.09 20.37
N LEU A 92 -7.54 14.67 19.39
CA LEU A 92 -8.23 13.38 19.39
C LEU A 92 -7.35 12.20 18.95
N GLY A 93 -6.06 12.46 18.67
CA GLY A 93 -5.15 11.43 18.16
C GLY A 93 -5.51 10.92 16.76
N LEU A 94 -6.30 11.69 16.02
CA LEU A 94 -6.70 11.35 14.66
C LEU A 94 -5.59 11.77 13.69
N THR A 95 -4.76 10.84 13.32
CA THR A 95 -3.69 11.07 12.34
C THR A 95 -4.13 10.60 10.96
N LEU A 96 -3.90 11.41 9.95
CA LEU A 96 -4.07 11.03 8.55
C LEU A 96 -2.79 10.34 8.04
N ALA A 97 -2.41 9.24 8.68
CA ALA A 97 -1.26 8.47 8.25
C ALA A 97 -1.43 8.03 6.78
N ASP A 98 -0.36 8.17 5.99
CA ASP A 98 -0.37 7.81 4.56
C ASP A 98 -1.21 8.74 3.64
N VAL A 99 -1.71 9.85 4.14
CA VAL A 99 -2.45 10.86 3.38
C VAL A 99 -1.63 12.14 3.31
N GLY A 100 -1.50 12.72 2.13
CA GLY A 100 -0.94 14.07 1.98
C GLY A 100 -1.94 15.11 2.47
N ALA A 101 -1.45 16.20 3.02
CA ALA A 101 -2.23 17.40 3.30
C ALA A 101 -1.66 18.56 2.49
N ALA A 102 -2.52 19.41 1.97
CA ALA A 102 -2.15 20.63 1.26
C ALA A 102 -3.16 21.74 1.61
N LEU A 103 -2.75 22.97 1.48
CA LEU A 103 -3.62 24.10 1.78
C LEU A 103 -4.69 24.29 0.70
N ASP A 104 -4.30 24.09 -0.56
CA ASP A 104 -5.17 24.29 -1.71
C ASP A 104 -4.95 23.23 -2.80
N LEU A 105 -5.73 23.34 -3.87
CA LEU A 105 -5.70 22.42 -5.00
C LEU A 105 -4.39 22.51 -5.79
N GLU A 106 -3.79 23.69 -5.90
CA GLU A 106 -2.56 23.91 -6.66
C GLU A 106 -1.38 23.20 -5.98
N GLU A 107 -1.25 23.38 -4.67
CA GLU A 107 -0.25 22.70 -3.85
C GLU A 107 -0.43 21.17 -3.90
N ALA A 108 -1.68 20.69 -3.83
CA ALA A 108 -1.97 19.26 -3.95
C ALA A 108 -1.56 18.67 -5.29
N LEU A 109 -1.82 19.37 -6.38
CA LEU A 109 -1.40 18.98 -7.72
C LEU A 109 0.12 18.97 -7.86
N ALA A 110 0.81 19.97 -7.32
CA ALA A 110 2.27 20.01 -7.28
C ALA A 110 2.84 18.81 -6.52
N HIS A 111 2.26 18.49 -5.36
CA HIS A 111 2.65 17.34 -4.53
C HIS A 111 2.50 16.01 -5.26
N LEU A 112 1.36 15.79 -5.92
CA LEU A 112 1.11 14.59 -6.71
C LEU A 112 2.05 14.47 -7.92
N ASN A 113 2.35 15.58 -8.59
CA ASN A 113 3.27 15.61 -9.72
C ASN A 113 4.71 15.26 -9.31
N LEU A 114 5.21 15.83 -8.20
CA LEU A 114 6.53 15.50 -7.66
C LEU A 114 6.62 14.02 -7.30
N ARG A 115 5.62 13.50 -6.59
CA ARG A 115 5.58 12.09 -6.21
C ARG A 115 5.59 11.16 -7.42
N ARG A 116 4.85 11.49 -8.47
CA ARG A 116 4.84 10.72 -9.72
C ARG A 116 6.20 10.72 -10.40
N ARG A 117 6.91 11.84 -10.44
CA ARG A 117 8.26 11.95 -11.02
C ARG A 117 9.24 11.07 -10.27
N ASN A 118 9.26 11.13 -8.94
CA ASN A 118 10.14 10.32 -8.10
C ASN A 118 9.90 8.80 -8.29
N LEU A 119 8.65 8.38 -8.46
CA LEU A 119 8.33 6.98 -8.74
C LEU A 119 8.82 6.52 -10.13
N HIS A 120 8.83 7.41 -11.12
CA HIS A 120 9.38 7.12 -12.45
C HIS A 120 10.90 7.00 -12.41
N GLU A 121 11.60 7.89 -11.74
CA GLU A 121 13.06 7.89 -11.62
C GLU A 121 13.57 6.62 -10.93
N HIS A 122 12.94 6.20 -9.82
CA HIS A 122 13.30 4.95 -9.13
C HIS A 122 13.07 3.71 -10.01
N ARG A 123 12.04 3.72 -10.84
CA ARG A 123 11.75 2.59 -11.73
C ARG A 123 12.75 2.48 -12.87
N VAL A 124 13.25 3.60 -13.38
CA VAL A 124 14.26 3.63 -14.46
C VAL A 124 15.61 3.16 -13.95
N MET A 125 16.03 3.54 -12.74
CA MET A 125 17.29 3.10 -12.15
C MET A 125 17.35 1.57 -11.95
N HIS A 126 16.29 0.93 -11.49
CA HIS A 126 16.27 -0.52 -11.29
C HIS A 126 16.20 -1.36 -12.56
N ILE A 127 15.78 -0.78 -13.70
CA ILE A 127 15.77 -1.49 -15.00
C ILE A 127 17.14 -1.40 -15.66
N GLY A 128 17.93 -0.37 -15.37
CA GLY A 128 19.28 -0.18 -15.91
C GLY A 128 20.33 -1.16 -15.37
N GLU A 129 20.17 -1.64 -14.14
CA GLU A 129 21.11 -2.59 -13.52
C GLU A 129 20.88 -4.06 -13.90
N ALA A 130 19.69 -4.42 -14.40
CA ALA A 130 19.38 -5.78 -14.81
C ALA A 130 19.83 -6.13 -16.25
N GLY A 131 20.35 -5.17 -17.02
CA GLY A 131 20.73 -5.32 -18.44
C GLY A 131 22.23 -5.38 -18.73
N GLY A 132 23.10 -5.29 -17.74
CA GLY A 132 24.56 -5.16 -17.95
C GLY A 132 25.37 -6.26 -17.30
N GLY A 133 25.18 -7.52 -17.63
CA GLY A 133 25.99 -8.56 -17.02
C GLY A 133 25.93 -9.93 -17.69
N SER A 134 26.33 -10.02 -18.94
CA SER A 134 26.85 -11.30 -19.44
C SER A 134 27.70 -11.07 -20.68
N ARG A 135 28.95 -10.75 -20.48
CA ARG A 135 30.00 -11.11 -21.43
C ARG A 135 30.96 -12.07 -20.74
N ALA A 136 30.90 -13.26 -21.28
CA ALA A 136 31.75 -14.39 -21.08
C ALA A 136 33.19 -14.04 -20.63
N ALA A 137 33.59 -14.54 -19.48
CA ALA A 137 34.98 -14.86 -19.18
C ALA A 137 35.01 -16.37 -18.90
N GLY A 138 35.90 -17.05 -19.63
CA GLY A 138 36.02 -18.47 -19.76
C GLY A 138 36.04 -19.26 -18.43
N ALA A 139 35.29 -20.32 -18.39
CA ALA A 139 35.38 -21.33 -17.38
C ALA A 139 36.75 -22.02 -17.43
N PRO A 140 37.50 -22.13 -16.31
CA PRO A 140 38.62 -23.05 -16.22
C PRO A 140 38.08 -24.49 -16.14
N SER A 141 38.65 -25.36 -16.96
CA SER A 141 38.36 -26.80 -17.03
C SER A 141 38.52 -27.48 -15.67
N PRO A 142 37.67 -28.42 -15.28
CA PRO A 142 37.82 -29.18 -14.04
C PRO A 142 39.02 -30.14 -14.14
N PRO A 143 39.78 -30.39 -13.04
CA PRO A 143 40.89 -31.32 -13.01
C PRO A 143 40.39 -32.79 -13.10
N PRO A 144 41.26 -33.70 -13.56
CA PRO A 144 40.88 -35.11 -13.79
C PRO A 144 40.60 -35.83 -12.45
N ARG A 145 39.54 -36.62 -12.44
CA ARG A 145 39.16 -37.48 -11.32
C ARG A 145 40.19 -38.61 -11.15
N SER A 146 40.91 -38.61 -10.03
CA SER A 146 41.71 -39.76 -9.59
C SER A 146 40.81 -40.86 -9.05
N ARG A 147 40.98 -42.06 -9.68
CA ARG A 147 40.47 -43.36 -9.18
C ARG A 147 41.28 -43.74 -7.94
N ALA A 148 40.61 -44.05 -6.85
CA ALA A 148 40.96 -45.05 -5.83
C ALA A 148 39.94 -44.92 -4.68
N HIS A 149 39.37 -45.88 -4.23
CA HIS A 149 39.47 -47.16 -3.65
C HIS A 149 38.11 -47.54 -3.02
N ARG A 150 37.58 -48.63 -3.49
CA ARG A 150 36.57 -49.43 -2.78
C ARG A 150 37.16 -49.86 -1.44
N ARG A 151 36.44 -49.65 -0.36
CA ARG A 151 36.38 -50.57 0.76
C ARG A 151 34.93 -50.73 1.21
N ARG A 152 34.48 -51.95 1.17
CA ARG A 152 33.33 -52.57 1.84
C ARG A 152 33.63 -52.61 3.34
N ASP A 153 32.60 -52.44 4.10
CA ASP A 153 32.20 -53.18 5.31
C ASP A 153 30.81 -52.63 5.66
N LYS A 154 29.76 -53.37 5.59
CA LYS A 154 29.13 -54.49 6.29
C LYS A 154 28.87 -54.19 7.77
N ASP A 155 27.58 -54.38 8.03
CA ASP A 155 26.94 -54.73 9.29
C ASP A 155 26.71 -53.57 10.29
N GLU A 156 25.50 -53.21 10.68
CA GLU A 156 24.61 -53.95 11.60
C GLU A 156 23.33 -53.12 11.84
N GLN A 157 22.22 -53.79 11.66
CA GLN A 157 20.96 -53.50 12.35
C GLN A 157 20.95 -54.44 13.57
N PRO A 158 20.23 -54.29 14.69
CA PRO A 158 18.80 -53.97 14.72
C PRO A 158 18.22 -53.37 16.05
N ARG A 159 16.90 -53.17 16.00
CA ARG A 159 15.85 -53.33 17.05
C ARG A 159 15.59 -52.17 18.00
N SER A 160 14.38 -51.64 17.95
CA SER A 160 13.10 -52.03 18.57
C SER A 160 12.74 -51.22 19.82
N GLY A 161 11.49 -50.83 19.89
CA GLY A 161 10.74 -50.59 21.14
C GLY A 161 9.95 -49.30 21.09
N HIS A 162 8.72 -49.31 20.65
CA HIS A 162 7.51 -49.55 21.40
C HIS A 162 7.25 -48.56 22.55
N ALA A 163 6.24 -47.68 22.42
CA ALA A 163 5.02 -47.62 23.24
C ALA A 163 4.35 -46.25 23.21
N SER A 164 3.21 -46.15 22.62
CA SER A 164 2.05 -45.40 23.15
C SER A 164 1.47 -46.21 24.31
N PRO A 165 0.58 -45.69 25.22
CA PRO A 165 -0.57 -44.85 24.97
C PRO A 165 -1.10 -43.99 26.17
N ARG A 166 -2.30 -43.41 25.94
CA ARG A 166 -3.42 -43.03 26.88
C ARG A 166 -3.42 -41.57 27.39
N SER A 167 -4.37 -40.78 26.93
CA SER A 167 -5.77 -40.58 27.38
C SER A 167 -5.96 -40.41 28.89
N VAL A 168 -6.54 -39.27 29.30
CA VAL A 168 -7.52 -39.01 30.37
C VAL A 168 -7.89 -37.49 30.21
N GLU A 169 -9.02 -37.05 29.72
CA GLU A 169 -10.36 -36.92 30.24
C GLU A 169 -10.52 -36.34 31.68
N HIS A 170 -11.49 -35.43 31.76
CA HIS A 170 -12.19 -34.74 32.87
C HIS A 170 -11.76 -33.32 33.08
N GLY A 171 -12.59 -32.26 33.00
CA GLY A 171 -14.02 -32.19 33.36
C GLY A 171 -14.21 -31.08 34.40
N ARG A 172 -14.88 -30.07 34.03
CA ARG A 172 -15.88 -29.20 34.71
C ARG A 172 -15.86 -27.80 34.11
#